data_27621c7c6c2dc5a52fafc5d48cae0727
#
_entry.id   27621c7c6c2dc5a52fafc5d48cae0727
#
_cell.length_a   1.000
_cell.length_b   1.000
_cell.length_c   1.000
_cell.angle_alpha   90.00
_cell.angle_beta   90.00
_cell.angle_gamma   90.00
#
_symmetry.space_group_name_H-M   'P 1'
#
loop_
_entity.id
_entity.type
_entity.pdbx_description
1 polymer ?
#
loop_
_entity_poly.entity_id
_entity_poly.type
_entity_poly.pdbx_seq_one_letter_code
_entity_poly.pdbx_strand_id
1 'polypeptide(L)'
;MKILIISQYFYPENLRINDLVFSLKKRGHQIEVLTGKPNYPKGDYFKDYSWEGPIEEEIKGIKVHRANLILRKKGGGLRLFLNYFSFVFFGLFKILKLKNNFEKVFIYAPSPITVGILGVIAAKKFNCKSYLWVHDLWPESVRVAGGIKSGIILGLVNQMTKLIYR
;
A
#
# COMPACT_ATOMS: atom_id res chain seq x y z
N MET A 1 15.08 2.34 -15.45
CA MET A 1 14.57 3.22 -14.37
C MET A 1 14.50 2.42 -13.08
N LYS A 2 14.74 3.07 -11.95
CA LYS A 2 14.53 2.49 -10.62
C LYS A 2 13.19 2.97 -10.05
N ILE A 3 12.28 2.04 -9.79
CA ILE A 3 10.88 2.32 -9.44
C ILE A 3 10.55 1.70 -8.08
N LEU A 4 10.00 2.50 -7.17
CA LEU A 4 9.40 2.01 -5.95
C LEU A 4 7.90 1.78 -6.18
N ILE A 5 7.45 0.55 -6.01
CA ILE A 5 6.03 0.19 -6.02
C ILE A 5 5.53 0.19 -4.58
N ILE A 6 4.43 0.88 -4.32
CA ILE A 6 3.79 0.89 -3.00
C ILE A 6 2.37 0.33 -3.14
N SER A 7 2.10 -0.76 -2.44
CA SER A 7 0.79 -1.39 -2.40
C SER A 7 0.59 -2.06 -1.06
N GLN A 8 -0.60 -1.97 -0.47
CA GLN A 8 -0.87 -2.70 0.76
C GLN A 8 -0.80 -4.22 0.57
N TYR A 9 -1.13 -4.70 -0.63
CA TYR A 9 -1.19 -6.12 -0.99
C TYR A 9 -0.28 -6.41 -2.17
N PHE A 10 0.47 -7.51 -2.08
CA PHE A 10 1.36 -8.00 -3.12
C PHE A 10 1.56 -9.51 -2.97
N TYR A 11 2.21 -10.14 -3.93
CA TYR A 11 2.51 -11.59 -3.89
C TYR A 11 2.94 -12.06 -2.47
N PRO A 12 2.43 -13.19 -1.98
CA PRO A 12 1.68 -14.26 -2.65
C PRO A 12 0.17 -14.00 -2.82
N GLU A 13 -0.34 -12.86 -2.40
CA GLU A 13 -1.72 -12.44 -2.64
C GLU A 13 -1.94 -12.24 -4.14
N ASN A 14 -3.05 -12.76 -4.68
CA ASN A 14 -3.32 -12.73 -6.12
C ASN A 14 -4.02 -11.42 -6.53
N LEU A 15 -3.22 -10.43 -6.94
CA LEU A 15 -3.71 -9.11 -7.39
C LEU A 15 -3.01 -8.69 -8.68
N ARG A 16 -3.66 -7.83 -9.47
CA ARG A 16 -3.15 -7.34 -10.77
C ARG A 16 -1.81 -6.59 -10.67
N ILE A 17 -1.47 -6.05 -9.51
CA ILE A 17 -0.19 -5.40 -9.28
C ILE A 17 0.98 -6.38 -9.48
N ASN A 18 0.79 -7.68 -9.20
CA ASN A 18 1.83 -8.68 -9.40
C ASN A 18 2.24 -8.76 -10.87
N ASP A 19 1.26 -8.81 -11.79
CA ASP A 19 1.50 -8.89 -13.22
C ASP A 19 2.24 -7.65 -13.72
N LEU A 20 1.81 -6.47 -13.27
CA LEU A 20 2.48 -5.21 -13.62
C LEU A 20 3.94 -5.21 -13.16
N VAL A 21 4.19 -5.56 -11.89
CA VAL A 21 5.53 -5.58 -11.30
C VAL A 21 6.45 -6.54 -12.02
N PHE A 22 5.98 -7.77 -12.26
CA PHE A 22 6.77 -8.77 -12.97
C PHE A 22 7.01 -8.41 -14.44
N SER A 23 6.03 -7.76 -15.09
CA SER A 23 6.20 -7.25 -16.47
C SER A 23 7.23 -6.13 -16.55
N LEU A 24 7.20 -5.17 -15.62
CA LEU A 24 8.19 -4.09 -15.54
C LEU A 24 9.60 -4.65 -15.29
N LYS A 25 9.73 -5.64 -14.41
CA LYS A 25 11.01 -6.32 -14.17
C LYS A 25 11.55 -6.99 -15.43
N LYS A 26 10.70 -7.70 -16.17
CA LYS A 26 11.06 -8.33 -17.46
C LYS A 26 11.52 -7.31 -18.52
N ARG A 27 11.01 -6.09 -18.47
CA ARG A 27 11.42 -4.98 -19.35
C ARG A 27 12.72 -4.28 -18.91
N GLY A 28 13.42 -4.82 -17.92
CA GLY A 28 14.73 -4.33 -17.48
C GLY A 28 14.65 -3.18 -16.46
N HIS A 29 13.49 -2.89 -15.87
CA HIS A 29 13.41 -1.92 -14.79
C HIS A 29 13.91 -2.53 -13.46
N GLN A 30 14.56 -1.71 -12.65
CA GLN A 30 14.90 -2.04 -11.28
C GLN A 30 13.70 -1.74 -10.39
N ILE A 31 13.11 -2.77 -9.80
CA ILE A 31 11.88 -2.65 -9.02
C ILE A 31 12.16 -3.03 -7.57
N GLU A 32 11.70 -2.19 -6.65
CA GLU A 32 11.52 -2.55 -5.25
C GLU A 32 10.05 -2.36 -4.87
N VAL A 33 9.53 -3.21 -4.00
CA VAL A 33 8.14 -3.18 -3.56
C VAL A 33 8.06 -2.92 -2.07
N LEU A 34 7.28 -1.93 -1.65
CA LEU A 34 6.84 -1.76 -0.27
C LEU A 34 5.41 -2.25 -0.15
N THR A 35 5.19 -3.22 0.70
CA THR A 35 3.86 -3.85 0.87
C THR A 35 3.63 -4.31 2.30
N GLY A 36 2.40 -4.67 2.61
CA GLY A 36 2.05 -5.31 3.88
C GLY A 36 2.47 -6.78 3.96
N LYS A 37 2.43 -7.34 5.15
CA LYS A 37 2.51 -8.79 5.30
C LYS A 37 1.23 -9.43 4.75
N PRO A 38 1.34 -10.51 3.95
CA PRO A 38 0.19 -11.11 3.26
C PRO A 38 -0.92 -11.54 4.21
N ASN A 39 -2.14 -11.11 3.93
CA ASN A 39 -3.31 -11.38 4.76
C ASN A 39 -4.65 -11.39 4.00
N TYR A 40 -4.67 -10.92 2.75
CA TYR A 40 -5.90 -10.84 1.95
C TYR A 40 -6.10 -12.12 1.11
N PRO A 41 -7.33 -12.66 0.97
CA PRO A 41 -8.60 -12.09 1.42
C PRO A 41 -9.04 -12.51 2.83
N LYS A 42 -8.41 -13.53 3.42
CA LYS A 42 -8.86 -14.19 4.67
C LYS A 42 -8.79 -13.29 5.91
N GLY A 43 -7.93 -12.26 5.88
CA GLY A 43 -7.71 -11.38 7.03
C GLY A 43 -6.78 -11.93 8.10
N ASP A 44 -6.14 -13.08 7.84
CA ASP A 44 -5.11 -13.73 8.65
C ASP A 44 -3.83 -13.88 7.84
N TYR A 45 -2.68 -14.04 8.51
CA TYR A 45 -1.42 -14.24 7.82
C TYR A 45 -1.45 -15.50 6.93
N PHE A 46 -0.80 -15.38 5.79
CA PHE A 46 -0.46 -16.55 4.99
C PHE A 46 0.53 -17.43 5.74
N LYS A 47 0.63 -18.71 5.32
CA LYS A 47 1.65 -19.62 5.80
C LYS A 47 3.03 -18.96 5.64
N ASP A 48 3.90 -19.16 6.61
CA ASP A 48 5.27 -18.62 6.65
C ASP A 48 5.38 -17.10 6.93
N TYR A 49 4.24 -16.42 7.21
CA TYR A 49 4.20 -15.02 7.65
C TYR A 49 3.63 -14.90 9.06
N SER A 50 4.21 -13.99 9.84
CA SER A 50 3.75 -13.64 11.18
C SER A 50 4.07 -12.18 11.48
N TRP A 51 3.69 -11.70 12.65
CA TRP A 51 4.08 -10.36 13.08
C TRP A 51 5.62 -10.18 13.12
N GLU A 52 6.35 -11.20 13.58
CA GLU A 52 7.81 -11.22 13.69
C GLU A 52 8.51 -11.74 12.43
N GLY A 53 7.74 -12.33 11.50
CA GLY A 53 8.23 -12.97 10.29
C GLY A 53 8.90 -12.02 9.29
N PRO A 54 9.06 -12.43 8.04
CA PRO A 54 9.90 -11.72 7.08
C PRO A 54 9.57 -10.23 6.99
N ILE A 55 10.57 -9.37 7.13
CA ILE A 55 10.47 -7.91 6.97
C ILE A 55 11.08 -7.43 5.66
N GLU A 56 11.93 -8.25 5.07
CA GLU A 56 12.50 -8.12 3.72
C GLU A 56 12.64 -9.51 3.12
N GLU A 57 12.38 -9.61 1.83
CA GLU A 57 12.53 -10.86 1.05
C GLU A 57 12.81 -10.53 -0.41
N GLU A 58 13.22 -11.55 -1.16
CA GLU A 58 13.39 -11.45 -2.60
C GLU A 58 12.39 -12.37 -3.31
N ILE A 59 11.58 -11.79 -4.21
CA ILE A 59 10.58 -12.52 -4.98
C ILE A 59 10.87 -12.34 -6.46
N LYS A 60 11.27 -13.40 -7.14
CA LYS A 60 11.61 -13.37 -8.57
C LYS A 60 12.60 -12.26 -8.95
N GLY A 61 13.62 -12.08 -8.12
CA GLY A 61 14.66 -11.06 -8.31
C GLY A 61 14.19 -9.63 -8.00
N ILE A 62 13.11 -9.46 -7.25
CA ILE A 62 12.57 -8.18 -6.82
C ILE A 62 12.68 -8.08 -5.30
N LYS A 63 13.32 -7.04 -4.81
CA LYS A 63 13.40 -6.77 -3.37
C LYS A 63 12.04 -6.28 -2.86
N VAL A 64 11.52 -6.97 -1.84
CA VAL A 64 10.21 -6.69 -1.23
C VAL A 64 10.40 -6.32 0.24
N HIS A 65 9.94 -5.13 0.61
CA HIS A 65 9.93 -4.63 1.98
C HIS A 65 8.54 -4.86 2.59
N ARG A 66 8.45 -5.71 3.61
CA ARG A 66 7.21 -6.01 4.31
C ARG A 66 7.01 -5.10 5.51
N ALA A 67 5.92 -4.36 5.51
CA ALA A 67 5.46 -3.61 6.67
C ALA A 67 4.48 -4.46 7.50
N ASN A 68 4.57 -4.34 8.82
CA ASN A 68 3.57 -4.92 9.70
C ASN A 68 2.22 -4.21 9.51
N LEU A 69 1.16 -4.90 9.86
CA LEU A 69 -0.18 -4.35 9.91
C LEU A 69 -1.04 -5.13 10.90
N ILE A 70 -2.04 -4.48 11.46
CA ILE A 70 -3.03 -5.12 12.31
C ILE A 70 -3.97 -5.94 11.41
N LEU A 71 -4.07 -7.23 11.66
CA LEU A 71 -4.91 -8.13 10.86
C LEU A 71 -6.39 -7.77 10.98
N ARG A 72 -7.07 -7.76 9.84
CA ARG A 72 -8.51 -7.52 9.78
C ARG A 72 -9.31 -8.64 10.44
N LYS A 73 -8.86 -9.90 10.29
CA LYS A 73 -9.59 -11.10 10.73
C LYS A 73 -11.04 -11.07 10.21
N LYS A 74 -11.98 -11.52 11.02
CA LYS A 74 -13.44 -11.43 10.74
C LYS A 74 -14.06 -10.16 11.35
N GLY A 75 -13.25 -9.13 11.67
CA GLY A 75 -13.71 -7.93 12.36
C GLY A 75 -14.41 -6.92 11.42
N GLY A 76 -15.25 -6.08 12.03
CA GLY A 76 -15.99 -5.01 11.35
C GLY A 76 -15.15 -3.78 10.99
N GLY A 77 -15.83 -2.65 10.77
CA GLY A 77 -15.22 -1.41 10.27
C GLY A 77 -14.03 -0.89 11.07
N LEU A 78 -14.06 -1.00 12.41
CA LEU A 78 -12.94 -0.57 13.25
C LEU A 78 -11.66 -1.38 12.95
N ARG A 79 -11.76 -2.70 12.82
CA ARG A 79 -10.60 -3.54 12.47
C ARG A 79 -10.09 -3.27 11.06
N LEU A 80 -10.99 -2.97 10.13
CA LEU A 80 -10.62 -2.56 8.78
C LEU A 80 -9.87 -1.23 8.81
N PHE A 81 -10.34 -0.26 9.57
CA PHE A 81 -9.66 1.01 9.79
C PHE A 81 -8.26 0.81 10.38
N LEU A 82 -8.14 0.03 11.45
CA LEU A 82 -6.86 -0.28 12.08
C LEU A 82 -5.90 -1.00 11.13
N ASN A 83 -6.40 -1.92 10.30
CA ASN A 83 -5.60 -2.61 9.28
C ASN A 83 -4.99 -1.58 8.30
N TYR A 84 -5.79 -0.67 7.79
CA TYR A 84 -5.35 0.33 6.81
C TYR A 84 -4.35 1.33 7.39
N PHE A 85 -4.66 1.90 8.54
CA PHE A 85 -3.80 2.90 9.16
C PHE A 85 -2.53 2.32 9.76
N SER A 86 -2.56 1.10 10.30
CA SER A 86 -1.34 0.42 10.75
C SER A 86 -0.38 0.13 9.60
N PHE A 87 -0.89 -0.23 8.42
CA PHE A 87 -0.03 -0.37 7.24
C PHE A 87 0.66 0.97 6.88
N VAL A 88 -0.08 2.08 6.89
CA VAL A 88 0.50 3.41 6.65
C VAL A 88 1.56 3.73 7.70
N PHE A 89 1.27 3.49 8.97
CA PHE A 89 2.19 3.76 10.08
C PHE A 89 3.50 2.96 9.95
N PHE A 90 3.43 1.65 9.82
CA PHE A 90 4.63 0.81 9.69
C PHE A 90 5.33 1.00 8.34
N GLY A 91 4.58 1.25 7.27
CA GLY A 91 5.11 1.57 5.95
C GLY A 91 5.92 2.86 5.93
N LEU A 92 5.50 3.88 6.70
CA LEU A 92 6.24 5.12 6.86
C LEU A 92 7.66 4.86 7.39
N PHE A 93 7.80 4.05 8.46
CA PHE A 93 9.11 3.70 8.98
C PHE A 93 9.98 2.95 7.97
N LYS A 94 9.35 2.11 7.12
CA LYS A 94 10.07 1.46 6.02
C LYS A 94 10.57 2.49 5.01
N ILE A 95 9.72 3.42 4.55
CA ILE A 95 10.13 4.48 3.61
C ILE A 95 11.28 5.29 4.19
N LEU A 96 11.21 5.69 5.46
CA LEU A 96 12.25 6.49 6.10
C LEU A 96 13.61 5.78 6.12
N LYS A 97 13.62 4.45 6.25
CA LYS A 97 14.84 3.62 6.26
C LYS A 97 15.39 3.30 4.85
N LEU A 98 14.60 3.45 3.79
CA LEU A 98 15.07 3.23 2.43
C LEU A 98 16.16 4.25 2.07
N LYS A 99 17.33 3.76 1.68
CA LYS A 99 18.49 4.60 1.31
C LYS A 99 18.66 4.76 -0.21
N ASN A 100 17.92 3.96 -0.99
CA ASN A 100 18.01 3.98 -2.44
C ASN A 100 17.34 5.22 -3.02
N ASN A 101 17.89 5.78 -4.09
CA ASN A 101 17.23 6.80 -4.88
C ASN A 101 16.31 6.13 -5.90
N PHE A 102 15.04 6.50 -5.90
CA PHE A 102 14.06 6.06 -6.87
C PHE A 102 13.76 7.19 -7.84
N GLU A 103 13.64 6.85 -9.12
CA GLU A 103 13.29 7.81 -10.17
C GLU A 103 11.78 8.01 -10.28
N LYS A 104 10.99 7.03 -9.83
CA LYS A 104 9.54 7.04 -9.85
C LYS A 104 8.99 6.28 -8.64
N VAL A 105 7.83 6.73 -8.17
CA VAL A 105 6.99 6.01 -7.20
C VAL A 105 5.69 5.64 -7.89
N PHE A 106 5.31 4.37 -7.86
CA PHE A 106 4.03 3.91 -8.38
C PHE A 106 3.19 3.33 -7.23
N ILE A 107 1.99 3.83 -7.07
CA ILE A 107 1.08 3.47 -5.99
C ILE A 107 -0.10 2.69 -6.57
N TYR A 108 -0.32 1.48 -6.07
CA TYR A 108 -1.48 0.67 -6.41
C TYR A 108 -2.48 0.73 -5.25
N ALA A 109 -3.63 1.35 -5.50
CA ALA A 109 -4.67 1.58 -4.53
C ALA A 109 -5.99 0.91 -4.93
N PRO A 110 -6.11 -0.43 -4.79
CA PRO A 110 -7.38 -1.10 -5.01
C PRO A 110 -8.43 -0.65 -3.98
N SER A 111 -8.06 -0.65 -2.76
CA SER A 111 -8.68 -0.11 -1.54
C SER A 111 -7.76 -0.51 -0.38
N PRO A 112 -7.43 0.38 0.54
CA PRO A 112 -7.87 1.77 0.70
C PRO A 112 -7.00 2.77 -0.05
N ILE A 113 -7.51 3.98 -0.24
CA ILE A 113 -6.73 5.09 -0.80
C ILE A 113 -5.61 5.57 0.15
N THR A 114 -5.67 5.21 1.43
CA THR A 114 -4.67 5.59 2.45
C THR A 114 -3.24 5.19 2.09
N VAL A 115 -3.07 4.15 1.27
CA VAL A 115 -1.75 3.78 0.71
C VAL A 115 -1.10 4.95 -0.06
N GLY A 116 -1.90 5.85 -0.63
CA GLY A 116 -1.44 7.05 -1.33
C GLY A 116 -0.65 8.00 -0.42
N ILE A 117 -0.92 8.03 0.89
CA ILE A 117 -0.14 8.81 1.87
C ILE A 117 1.33 8.41 1.81
N LEU A 118 1.60 7.10 1.79
CA LEU A 118 2.97 6.58 1.66
C LEU A 118 3.59 6.97 0.33
N GLY A 119 2.80 6.99 -0.74
CA GLY A 119 3.23 7.42 -2.07
C GLY A 119 3.67 8.88 -2.10
N VAL A 120 2.88 9.79 -1.55
CA VAL A 120 3.21 11.22 -1.43
C VAL A 120 4.49 11.43 -0.62
N ILE A 121 4.61 10.74 0.52
CA ILE A 121 5.81 10.84 1.38
C ILE A 121 7.05 10.31 0.64
N ALA A 122 6.93 9.17 -0.03
CA ALA A 122 8.04 8.58 -0.79
C ALA A 122 8.47 9.48 -1.95
N ALA A 123 7.52 10.01 -2.73
CA ALA A 123 7.80 10.92 -3.83
C ALA A 123 8.54 12.17 -3.36
N LYS A 124 8.11 12.74 -2.22
CA LYS A 124 8.78 13.89 -1.60
C LYS A 124 10.19 13.53 -1.11
N LYS A 125 10.35 12.39 -0.43
CA LYS A 125 11.65 11.94 0.09
C LYS A 125 12.67 11.72 -1.03
N PHE A 126 12.25 11.09 -2.14
CA PHE A 126 13.16 10.75 -3.25
C PHE A 126 13.19 11.82 -4.34
N ASN A 127 12.48 12.94 -4.14
CA ASN A 127 12.38 14.03 -5.10
C ASN A 127 12.01 13.54 -6.51
N CYS A 128 10.98 12.71 -6.61
CA CYS A 128 10.55 12.11 -7.87
C CYS A 128 9.02 12.17 -8.03
N LYS A 129 8.54 11.94 -9.26
CA LYS A 129 7.10 11.90 -9.55
C LYS A 129 6.46 10.62 -9.01
N SER A 130 5.24 10.74 -8.49
CA SER A 130 4.38 9.62 -8.14
C SER A 130 3.26 9.42 -9.17
N TYR A 131 2.86 8.15 -9.33
CA TYR A 131 1.78 7.73 -10.20
C TYR A 131 0.83 6.87 -9.37
N LEU A 132 -0.44 7.23 -9.33
CA LEU A 132 -1.44 6.56 -8.52
C LEU A 132 -2.45 5.82 -9.41
N TRP A 133 -2.53 4.50 -9.23
CA TRP A 133 -3.56 3.68 -9.88
C TRP A 133 -4.70 3.44 -8.89
N VAL A 134 -5.78 4.18 -9.06
CA VAL A 134 -6.98 4.16 -8.22
C VAL A 134 -7.99 3.18 -8.80
N HIS A 135 -8.57 2.33 -7.95
CA HIS A 135 -9.71 1.48 -8.28
C HIS A 135 -11.00 2.01 -7.63
N ASP A 136 -10.90 2.42 -6.36
CA ASP A 136 -12.04 2.92 -5.60
C ASP A 136 -11.94 4.44 -5.40
N LEU A 137 -12.93 5.17 -5.87
CA LEU A 137 -13.00 6.61 -5.67
C LEU A 137 -13.45 6.93 -4.24
N TRP A 138 -12.56 7.49 -3.45
CA TRP A 138 -12.84 8.01 -2.13
C TRP A 138 -13.08 9.54 -2.21
N PRO A 139 -14.00 10.12 -1.43
CA PRO A 139 -14.78 9.53 -0.31
C PRO A 139 -16.06 8.76 -0.71
N GLU A 140 -16.42 8.73 -2.00
CA GLU A 140 -17.69 8.15 -2.47
C GLU A 140 -17.84 6.67 -2.08
N SER A 141 -16.81 5.87 -2.30
CA SER A 141 -16.78 4.43 -1.94
C SER A 141 -16.98 4.22 -0.43
N VAL A 142 -16.40 5.09 0.39
CA VAL A 142 -16.55 5.03 1.86
C VAL A 142 -17.97 5.33 2.28
N ARG A 143 -18.62 6.29 1.60
CA ARG A 143 -20.01 6.67 1.87
C ARG A 143 -20.97 5.53 1.49
N VAL A 144 -20.78 4.94 0.31
CA VAL A 144 -21.72 3.94 -0.25
C VAL A 144 -21.47 2.56 0.36
N ALA A 145 -20.26 2.04 0.30
CA ALA A 145 -19.91 0.69 0.74
C ALA A 145 -19.61 0.63 2.26
N GLY A 146 -19.05 1.69 2.83
CA GLY A 146 -18.71 1.75 4.26
C GLY A 146 -19.89 2.13 5.17
N GLY A 147 -21.01 2.57 4.61
CA GLY A 147 -22.19 3.00 5.38
C GLY A 147 -21.94 4.20 6.30
N ILE A 148 -20.83 4.94 6.10
CA ILE A 148 -20.46 6.07 6.94
C ILE A 148 -21.27 7.29 6.52
N LYS A 149 -22.15 7.75 7.43
CA LYS A 149 -23.02 8.91 7.22
C LYS A 149 -22.50 10.20 7.90
N SER A 150 -21.49 10.09 8.76
CA SER A 150 -20.92 11.24 9.49
C SER A 150 -20.25 12.22 8.54
N GLY A 151 -20.78 13.45 8.47
CA GLY A 151 -20.20 14.53 7.65
C GLY A 151 -18.77 14.91 8.06
N ILE A 152 -18.43 14.82 9.34
CA ILE A 152 -17.08 15.10 9.85
C ILE A 152 -16.09 14.07 9.31
N ILE A 153 -16.41 12.77 9.41
CA ILE A 153 -15.54 11.69 8.91
C ILE A 153 -15.37 11.82 7.40
N LEU A 154 -16.46 12.03 6.66
CA LEU A 154 -16.40 12.22 5.21
C LEU A 154 -15.59 13.47 4.82
N GLY A 155 -15.69 14.54 5.60
CA GLY A 155 -14.90 15.75 5.43
C GLY A 155 -13.39 15.49 5.59
N LEU A 156 -12.99 14.76 6.63
CA LEU A 156 -11.58 14.37 6.86
C LEU A 156 -11.06 13.45 5.74
N VAL A 157 -11.86 12.46 5.33
CA VAL A 157 -11.51 11.57 4.22
C VAL A 157 -11.36 12.36 2.92
N ASN A 158 -12.23 13.32 2.64
CA ASN A 158 -12.14 14.18 1.46
C ASN A 158 -10.87 15.04 1.46
N GLN A 159 -10.50 15.63 2.61
CA GLN A 159 -9.25 16.39 2.71
C GLN A 159 -8.02 15.51 2.48
N MET A 160 -7.99 14.32 3.09
CA MET A 160 -6.93 13.33 2.87
C MET A 160 -6.82 12.96 1.39
N THR A 161 -7.95 12.67 0.73
CA THR A 161 -7.99 12.31 -0.69
C THR A 161 -7.46 13.44 -1.57
N LYS A 162 -7.84 14.68 -1.29
CA LYS A 162 -7.32 15.86 -2.01
C LYS A 162 -5.80 16.01 -1.87
N LEU A 163 -5.24 15.70 -0.71
CA LEU A 163 -3.78 15.74 -0.50
C LEU A 163 -3.05 14.63 -1.27
N ILE A 164 -3.69 13.46 -1.44
CA ILE A 164 -3.13 12.33 -2.17
C ILE A 164 -3.14 12.58 -3.69
N TYR A 165 -4.17 13.27 -4.20
CA TYR A 165 -4.33 13.53 -5.65
C TYR A 165 -3.58 14.76 -6.16
N ARG A 166 -3.00 15.57 -5.30
CA ARG A 166 -2.13 16.70 -5.66
C ARG A 166 -0.70 16.26 -5.99
#